data_e75b4eaf4a33ea9922c942c3dd549023
#
_entry.id   e75b4eaf4a33ea9922c942c3dd549023
#
_cell.length_a   1.000
_cell.length_b   1.000
_cell.length_c   1.000
_cell.angle_alpha   90.00
_cell.angle_beta   90.00
_cell.angle_gamma   90.00
#
_symmetry.space_group_name_H-M   'P 1'
#
loop_
_entity.id
_entity.type
_entity.pdbx_description
1 polymer ?
#
loop_
_entity_poly.entity_id
_entity_poly.type
_entity_poly.pdbx_seq_one_letter_code
_entity_poly.pdbx_strand_id
1 'polypeptide(L)'
;MAREFQRGHKARISDLTAGTDLYVGVQISGPGLTFDISCFGLDADERLSDDRYFVFYNQPKSPEESVQLLGAQAGDTESFRVTLDRIPQQIRKLSFTATLDGAGQMSQIGPGYIRIVAGGEEVARYPFNGSEFSTERAVMLGDFYFKDVWRFAAVGQGFDGGLDALLRNFGGEVAEDEPAAPQQPGSGGAAPGFAPPAQATAPPAFGVPGGGT
;
A
#
# COMPACT_ATOMS: atom_id res chain seq x y z
N MET A 1 26.83 -12.04 -1.84
CA MET A 1 26.13 -12.09 -3.12
C MET A 1 24.64 -12.11 -2.90
N ALA A 2 23.88 -11.28 -3.62
CA ALA A 2 22.45 -11.20 -3.44
C ALA A 2 21.75 -12.47 -3.91
N ARG A 3 20.81 -12.94 -3.11
CA ARG A 3 19.96 -14.06 -3.50
C ARG A 3 18.84 -13.53 -4.39
N GLU A 4 18.72 -14.10 -5.58
CA GLU A 4 17.68 -13.67 -6.52
C GLU A 4 16.40 -14.43 -6.27
N PHE A 5 15.29 -13.71 -6.21
CA PHE A 5 13.96 -14.25 -5.98
C PHE A 5 13.14 -14.20 -7.25
N GLN A 6 12.20 -15.11 -7.36
CA GLN A 6 11.15 -15.09 -8.37
C GLN A 6 9.82 -15.02 -7.66
N ARG A 7 8.78 -14.61 -8.38
CA ARG A 7 7.43 -14.53 -7.82
C ARG A 7 7.08 -15.81 -7.08
N GLY A 8 6.67 -15.69 -5.82
CA GLY A 8 6.30 -16.80 -4.97
C GLY A 8 7.43 -17.37 -4.13
N HIS A 9 8.68 -16.97 -4.38
CA HIS A 9 9.80 -17.44 -3.57
C HIS A 9 9.79 -16.79 -2.19
N LYS A 10 10.21 -17.55 -1.19
CA LYS A 10 10.24 -17.11 0.22
C LYS A 10 11.55 -17.57 0.86
N ALA A 11 12.01 -16.81 1.86
CA ALA A 11 13.18 -17.18 2.65
C ALA A 11 13.08 -16.53 4.03
N ARG A 12 13.71 -17.15 5.02
CA ARG A 12 13.86 -16.51 6.33
C ARG A 12 14.88 -15.39 6.18
N ILE A 13 14.63 -14.27 6.85
CA ILE A 13 15.58 -13.16 6.83
C ILE A 13 16.93 -13.62 7.38
N SER A 14 16.93 -14.49 8.41
CA SER A 14 18.16 -15.01 8.98
C SER A 14 18.99 -15.87 8.03
N ASP A 15 18.39 -16.36 6.94
CA ASP A 15 19.13 -17.05 5.88
C ASP A 15 19.83 -16.06 4.96
N LEU A 16 19.41 -14.79 4.95
CA LEU A 16 19.97 -13.75 4.10
C LEU A 16 20.99 -12.91 4.84
N THR A 17 20.72 -12.62 6.10
CA THR A 17 21.57 -11.78 6.94
C THR A 17 21.30 -12.05 8.41
N ALA A 18 22.32 -11.86 9.24
CA ALA A 18 22.17 -11.93 10.70
C ALA A 18 21.64 -10.59 11.26
N GLY A 19 21.64 -9.54 10.47
CA GLY A 19 21.23 -8.21 10.93
C GLY A 19 19.73 -8.04 10.98
N THR A 20 19.29 -7.07 11.78
CA THR A 20 17.87 -6.72 11.91
C THR A 20 17.58 -5.31 11.39
N ASP A 21 18.62 -4.55 11.06
CA ASP A 21 18.49 -3.20 10.49
C ASP A 21 18.68 -3.33 8.99
N LEU A 22 17.59 -3.20 8.24
CA LEU A 22 17.56 -3.49 6.81
C LEU A 22 17.22 -2.25 6.01
N TYR A 23 17.77 -2.19 4.81
CA TYR A 23 17.40 -1.22 3.79
C TYR A 23 16.62 -1.96 2.72
N VAL A 24 15.46 -1.41 2.33
CA VAL A 24 14.64 -1.97 1.26
C VAL A 24 14.59 -0.93 0.15
N GLY A 25 15.08 -1.29 -1.03
CA GLY A 25 15.05 -0.41 -2.19
C GLY A 25 14.08 -0.93 -3.23
N VAL A 26 13.31 0.01 -3.81
CA VAL A 26 12.37 -0.31 -4.89
C VAL A 26 12.74 0.53 -6.10
N GLN A 27 12.91 -0.11 -7.24
CA GLN A 27 13.08 0.59 -8.49
C GLN A 27 11.92 0.18 -9.40
N ILE A 28 11.11 1.16 -9.79
CA ILE A 28 10.00 0.94 -10.70
C ILE A 28 9.80 2.22 -11.52
N SER A 29 9.76 2.08 -12.83
CA SER A 29 9.60 3.22 -13.71
C SER A 29 9.04 2.79 -15.06
N GLY A 30 8.52 3.75 -15.81
CA GLY A 30 8.08 3.55 -17.18
C GLY A 30 7.85 4.91 -17.84
N PRO A 31 7.87 4.97 -19.16
CA PRO A 31 7.70 6.24 -19.88
C PRO A 31 6.36 6.87 -19.54
N GLY A 32 6.40 8.09 -19.03
CA GLY A 32 5.19 8.83 -18.68
C GLY A 32 4.44 8.34 -17.46
N LEU A 33 5.02 7.43 -16.68
CA LEU A 33 4.38 6.86 -15.50
C LEU A 33 4.92 7.50 -14.23
N THR A 34 4.02 7.72 -13.27
CA THR A 34 4.36 8.22 -11.94
C THR A 34 3.87 7.20 -10.93
N PHE A 35 4.70 6.92 -9.91
CA PHE A 35 4.40 5.89 -8.92
C PHE A 35 4.42 6.45 -7.52
N ASP A 36 3.53 5.93 -6.68
CA ASP A 36 3.59 6.09 -5.22
C ASP A 36 3.98 4.75 -4.63
N ILE A 37 5.08 4.73 -3.90
CA ILE A 37 5.61 3.53 -3.30
C ILE A 37 5.39 3.61 -1.79
N SER A 38 4.84 2.55 -1.21
CA SER A 38 4.36 2.54 0.17
C SER A 38 4.69 1.23 0.86
N CYS A 39 4.64 1.27 2.19
CA CYS A 39 4.74 0.07 3.01
C CYS A 39 3.55 0.05 3.97
N PHE A 40 2.85 -1.09 4.00
CA PHE A 40 1.71 -1.30 4.88
C PHE A 40 2.10 -2.26 5.98
N GLY A 41 2.01 -1.81 7.24
CA GLY A 41 2.17 -2.69 8.40
C GLY A 41 0.84 -3.33 8.76
N LEU A 42 0.77 -4.64 8.67
CA LEU A 42 -0.47 -5.40 8.80
C LEU A 42 -0.45 -6.25 10.07
N ASP A 43 -1.64 -6.50 10.62
CA ASP A 43 -1.79 -7.36 11.81
C ASP A 43 -1.77 -8.85 11.44
N ALA A 44 -2.08 -9.71 12.39
CA ALA A 44 -2.06 -11.16 12.19
C ALA A 44 -3.12 -11.63 11.19
N ASP A 45 -4.15 -10.84 10.96
CA ASP A 45 -5.20 -11.14 9.98
C ASP A 45 -4.90 -10.50 8.61
N GLU A 46 -3.69 -9.97 8.44
CA GLU A 46 -3.25 -9.31 7.21
C GLU A 46 -4.09 -8.08 6.90
N ARG A 47 -4.47 -7.34 7.93
CA ARG A 47 -5.28 -6.13 7.82
C ARG A 47 -4.53 -4.92 8.33
N LEU A 48 -4.76 -3.79 7.69
CA LEU A 48 -4.26 -2.50 8.15
C LEU A 48 -5.20 -2.00 9.26
N SER A 49 -4.95 -2.43 10.48
CA SER A 49 -5.80 -2.10 11.62
C SER A 49 -5.41 -0.78 12.30
N ASP A 50 -4.26 -0.22 11.93
CA ASP A 50 -3.76 1.04 12.47
C ASP A 50 -3.14 1.83 11.33
N ASP A 51 -3.78 2.93 10.94
CA ASP A 51 -3.36 3.74 9.80
C ASP A 51 -1.97 4.33 9.95
N ARG A 52 -1.44 4.40 11.18
CA ARG A 52 -0.08 4.91 11.41
C ARG A 52 0.99 3.99 10.84
N TYR A 53 0.62 2.77 10.50
CA TYR A 53 1.53 1.80 9.86
C TYR A 53 1.40 1.78 8.33
N PHE A 54 0.67 2.72 7.76
CA PHE A 54 0.71 3.01 6.34
C PHE A 54 1.80 4.06 6.12
N VAL A 55 2.97 3.59 5.71
CA VAL A 55 4.16 4.45 5.53
C VAL A 55 4.28 4.85 4.07
N PHE A 56 4.23 6.14 3.79
CA PHE A 56 4.30 6.71 2.45
C PHE A 56 4.78 8.16 2.57
N TYR A 57 4.85 8.89 1.44
CA TYR A 57 5.47 10.22 1.43
C TYR A 57 4.83 11.20 2.43
N ASN A 58 3.52 11.08 2.67
CA ASN A 58 2.82 11.97 3.59
C ASN A 58 2.84 11.47 5.05
N GLN A 59 3.33 10.27 5.27
CA GLN A 59 3.51 9.70 6.61
C GLN A 59 4.77 8.82 6.56
N PRO A 60 5.96 9.46 6.63
CA PRO A 60 7.20 8.76 6.31
C PRO A 60 7.74 7.85 7.41
N LYS A 61 7.10 7.78 8.56
CA LYS A 61 7.59 6.97 9.68
C LYS A 61 6.43 6.31 10.41
N SER A 62 6.62 5.05 10.81
CA SER A 62 5.70 4.39 11.72
C SER A 62 5.91 4.93 13.16
N PRO A 63 4.97 4.67 14.09
CA PRO A 63 5.03 5.28 15.43
C PRO A 63 6.35 5.06 16.18
N GLU A 64 6.92 3.85 16.13
CA GLU A 64 8.19 3.52 16.79
C GLU A 64 9.38 3.64 15.83
N GLU A 65 9.14 4.16 14.62
CA GLU A 65 10.13 4.34 13.57
C GLU A 65 10.80 3.02 13.13
N SER A 66 10.07 1.92 13.28
CA SER A 66 10.54 0.62 12.78
C SER A 66 10.53 0.55 11.26
N VAL A 67 9.69 1.39 10.61
CA VAL A 67 9.65 1.54 9.16
C VAL A 67 9.76 3.03 8.86
N GLN A 68 10.74 3.39 8.05
CA GLN A 68 10.97 4.79 7.67
C GLN A 68 11.17 4.90 6.17
N LEU A 69 10.47 5.85 5.56
CA LEU A 69 10.65 6.19 4.16
C LEU A 69 11.90 7.08 4.04
N LEU A 70 12.82 6.70 3.18
CA LEU A 70 14.11 7.38 3.05
C LEU A 70 14.23 8.23 1.79
N GLY A 71 13.40 7.96 0.77
CA GLY A 71 13.46 8.66 -0.51
C GLY A 71 14.29 7.92 -1.54
N ALA A 72 14.46 8.55 -2.68
CA ALA A 72 15.22 7.98 -3.79
C ALA A 72 16.71 8.06 -3.48
N GLN A 73 17.42 6.95 -3.62
CA GLN A 73 18.87 6.91 -3.44
C GLN A 73 19.44 5.61 -4.01
N ALA A 74 20.71 5.61 -4.30
CA ALA A 74 21.46 4.43 -4.76
C ALA A 74 20.81 3.74 -5.96
N GLY A 75 20.16 4.51 -6.84
CA GLY A 75 19.49 3.98 -8.03
C GLY A 75 18.05 3.51 -7.78
N ASP A 76 17.60 3.52 -6.54
CA ASP A 76 16.23 3.13 -6.20
C ASP A 76 15.29 4.31 -6.37
N THR A 77 14.09 4.05 -6.90
CA THR A 77 13.04 5.06 -7.03
C THR A 77 12.58 5.52 -5.66
N GLU A 78 12.51 4.59 -4.72
CA GLU A 78 12.13 4.84 -3.34
C GLU A 78 12.83 3.83 -2.45
N SER A 79 12.99 4.16 -1.18
CA SER A 79 13.65 3.27 -0.25
C SER A 79 13.10 3.41 1.16
N PHE A 80 13.33 2.37 1.95
CA PHE A 80 12.84 2.29 3.32
C PHE A 80 13.93 1.74 4.22
N ARG A 81 13.94 2.19 5.46
CA ARG A 81 14.68 1.53 6.52
C ARG A 81 13.69 0.69 7.34
N VAL A 82 14.03 -0.56 7.54
CA VAL A 82 13.22 -1.49 8.33
C VAL A 82 14.07 -2.02 9.47
N THR A 83 13.65 -1.75 10.69
CA THR A 83 14.34 -2.24 11.89
C THR A 83 13.47 -3.32 12.52
N LEU A 84 13.76 -4.57 12.19
CA LEU A 84 12.90 -5.70 12.53
C LEU A 84 12.65 -5.83 14.03
N ASP A 85 13.66 -5.58 14.86
CA ASP A 85 13.53 -5.72 16.30
C ASP A 85 12.76 -4.57 16.96
N ARG A 86 12.38 -3.55 16.20
CA ARG A 86 11.52 -2.47 16.68
C ARG A 86 10.07 -2.61 16.24
N ILE A 87 9.79 -3.58 15.38
CA ILE A 87 8.42 -3.80 14.92
C ILE A 87 7.60 -4.34 16.09
N PRO A 88 6.48 -3.66 16.44
CA PRO A 88 5.68 -4.11 17.59
C PRO A 88 4.99 -5.44 17.29
N GLN A 89 4.67 -6.16 18.35
CA GLN A 89 4.17 -7.53 18.27
C GLN A 89 2.86 -7.65 17.49
N GLN A 90 2.04 -6.62 17.48
CA GLN A 90 0.78 -6.63 16.73
C GLN A 90 0.96 -6.52 15.23
N ILE A 91 2.13 -6.08 14.76
CA ILE A 91 2.42 -5.99 13.33
C ILE A 91 3.14 -7.27 12.91
N ARG A 92 2.50 -8.02 12.02
CA ARG A 92 2.97 -9.34 11.60
C ARG A 92 3.39 -9.40 10.15
N LYS A 93 3.14 -8.32 9.39
CA LYS A 93 3.50 -8.28 7.97
C LYS A 93 3.77 -6.85 7.57
N LEU A 94 4.80 -6.66 6.75
CA LEU A 94 5.05 -5.41 6.05
C LEU A 94 4.92 -5.69 4.56
N SER A 95 3.99 -5.02 3.88
CA SER A 95 3.79 -5.20 2.46
C SER A 95 4.28 -3.97 1.72
N PHE A 96 5.24 -4.16 0.81
CA PHE A 96 5.80 -3.08 0.00
C PHE A 96 5.08 -3.04 -1.33
N THR A 97 4.52 -1.89 -1.66
CA THR A 97 3.61 -1.74 -2.78
C THR A 97 4.00 -0.58 -3.66
N ALA A 98 3.57 -0.63 -4.92
CA ALA A 98 3.67 0.49 -5.84
C ALA A 98 2.31 0.70 -6.49
N THR A 99 1.88 1.96 -6.58
CA THR A 99 0.63 2.32 -7.22
C THR A 99 0.88 3.38 -8.27
N LEU A 100 0.13 3.32 -9.37
CA LEU A 100 0.20 4.34 -10.42
C LEU A 100 -0.61 5.56 -10.00
N ASP A 101 0.03 6.72 -10.11
CA ASP A 101 -0.61 8.01 -9.92
C ASP A 101 -0.91 8.58 -11.30
N GLY A 102 -2.18 8.77 -11.61
CA GLY A 102 -2.59 9.21 -12.93
C GLY A 102 -2.84 8.05 -13.87
N ALA A 103 -2.62 8.26 -15.16
CA ALA A 103 -2.92 7.27 -16.20
C ALA A 103 -1.80 6.23 -16.30
N GLY A 104 -2.12 5.09 -16.90
CA GLY A 104 -1.16 4.04 -17.20
C GLY A 104 -1.51 2.69 -16.61
N GLN A 105 -0.70 1.71 -16.95
CA GLN A 105 -0.88 0.32 -16.51
C GLN A 105 0.48 -0.28 -16.19
N MET A 106 0.49 -1.29 -15.33
CA MET A 106 1.74 -1.95 -14.93
C MET A 106 2.44 -2.66 -16.09
N SER A 107 1.72 -3.04 -17.14
CA SER A 107 2.36 -3.62 -18.34
C SER A 107 3.32 -2.68 -19.03
N GLN A 108 3.26 -1.38 -18.73
CA GLN A 108 4.09 -0.36 -19.37
C GLN A 108 5.40 -0.09 -18.64
N ILE A 109 5.66 -0.75 -17.51
CA ILE A 109 6.90 -0.54 -16.78
C ILE A 109 8.07 -1.24 -17.47
N GLY A 110 9.25 -0.67 -17.30
CA GLY A 110 10.49 -1.33 -17.68
C GLY A 110 10.97 -2.26 -16.58
N PRO A 111 12.19 -2.78 -16.70
CA PRO A 111 12.76 -3.63 -15.65
C PRO A 111 12.88 -2.87 -14.33
N GLY A 112 12.45 -3.52 -13.27
CA GLY A 112 12.52 -2.98 -11.92
C GLY A 112 12.84 -4.08 -10.92
N TYR A 113 12.83 -3.72 -9.63
CA TYR A 113 13.13 -4.68 -8.57
C TYR A 113 12.69 -4.16 -7.21
N ILE A 114 12.59 -5.09 -6.27
CA ILE A 114 12.66 -4.79 -4.85
C ILE A 114 13.88 -5.54 -4.31
N ARG A 115 14.70 -4.87 -3.52
CA ARG A 115 15.93 -5.45 -2.98
C ARG A 115 16.08 -5.17 -1.49
N ILE A 116 16.84 -6.03 -0.83
CA ILE A 116 17.15 -5.90 0.58
C ILE A 116 18.65 -5.75 0.71
N VAL A 117 19.07 -4.73 1.46
CA VAL A 117 20.48 -4.46 1.77
C VAL A 117 20.65 -4.52 3.27
N ALA A 118 21.67 -5.22 3.73
CA ALA A 118 22.01 -5.33 5.14
C ALA A 118 23.52 -5.18 5.30
N GLY A 119 23.93 -4.32 6.25
CA GLY A 119 25.35 -4.09 6.48
C GLY A 119 26.09 -3.55 5.26
N GLY A 120 25.39 -2.81 4.40
CA GLY A 120 25.98 -2.24 3.19
C GLY A 120 26.07 -3.22 2.02
N GLU A 121 25.53 -4.41 2.18
CA GLU A 121 25.60 -5.44 1.13
C GLU A 121 24.19 -5.85 0.73
N GLU A 122 23.95 -5.92 -0.59
CA GLU A 122 22.67 -6.43 -1.10
C GLU A 122 22.60 -7.93 -0.83
N VAL A 123 21.57 -8.37 -0.10
CA VAL A 123 21.41 -9.77 0.30
C VAL A 123 20.26 -10.46 -0.43
N ALA A 124 19.32 -9.70 -1.01
CA ALA A 124 18.19 -10.27 -1.75
C ALA A 124 17.72 -9.29 -2.81
N ARG A 125 17.21 -9.83 -3.91
CA ARG A 125 16.65 -9.04 -5.01
C ARG A 125 15.56 -9.84 -5.71
N TYR A 126 14.41 -9.20 -5.91
CA TYR A 126 13.34 -9.73 -6.75
C TYR A 126 13.17 -8.80 -7.94
N PRO A 127 13.66 -9.19 -9.12
CA PRO A 127 13.46 -8.40 -10.34
C PRO A 127 12.11 -8.70 -10.97
N PHE A 128 11.54 -7.69 -11.64
CA PHE A 128 10.28 -7.83 -12.37
C PHE A 128 10.27 -6.86 -13.53
N ASN A 129 9.31 -7.02 -14.44
CA ASN A 129 9.11 -6.08 -15.54
C ASN A 129 7.65 -6.11 -16.00
N GLY A 130 7.32 -5.25 -16.95
CA GLY A 130 5.94 -5.11 -17.43
C GLY A 130 5.33 -6.34 -18.06
N SER A 131 6.16 -7.27 -18.52
CA SER A 131 5.65 -8.50 -19.16
C SER A 131 4.92 -9.41 -18.16
N GLU A 132 5.10 -9.18 -16.85
CA GLU A 132 4.44 -9.95 -15.80
C GLU A 132 3.07 -9.39 -15.45
N PHE A 133 2.69 -8.26 -16.05
CA PHE A 133 1.47 -7.53 -15.69
C PHE A 133 0.66 -7.20 -16.93
N SER A 134 -0.56 -6.72 -16.72
CA SER A 134 -1.44 -6.28 -17.79
C SER A 134 -2.06 -4.92 -17.46
N THR A 135 -3.29 -4.89 -17.00
CA THR A 135 -4.05 -3.67 -16.75
C THR A 135 -3.95 -3.16 -15.30
N GLU A 136 -3.19 -3.83 -14.48
CA GLU A 136 -3.09 -3.46 -13.05
C GLU A 136 -2.57 -2.05 -12.88
N ARG A 137 -3.07 -1.38 -11.84
CA ARG A 137 -2.66 -0.04 -11.48
C ARG A 137 -1.97 0.01 -10.12
N ALA A 138 -1.91 -1.12 -9.42
CA ALA A 138 -1.17 -1.27 -8.18
C ALA A 138 -0.59 -2.66 -8.12
N VAL A 139 0.50 -2.82 -7.39
CA VAL A 139 1.14 -4.12 -7.22
C VAL A 139 1.73 -4.24 -5.82
N MET A 140 1.53 -5.41 -5.21
CA MET A 140 2.27 -5.82 -4.01
C MET A 140 3.57 -6.46 -4.49
N LEU A 141 4.69 -5.80 -4.20
CA LEU A 141 6.00 -6.20 -4.71
C LEU A 141 6.60 -7.32 -3.87
N GLY A 142 6.62 -7.14 -2.57
CA GLY A 142 7.18 -8.11 -1.65
C GLY A 142 6.73 -7.86 -0.24
N ASP A 143 6.77 -8.90 0.58
CA ASP A 143 6.30 -8.84 1.97
C ASP A 143 7.39 -9.32 2.91
N PHE A 144 7.53 -8.61 4.04
CA PHE A 144 8.19 -9.18 5.21
C PHE A 144 7.05 -9.68 6.10
N TYR A 145 7.13 -10.92 6.55
CA TYR A 145 6.08 -11.46 7.40
C TYR A 145 6.67 -12.31 8.52
N PHE A 146 5.99 -12.30 9.64
CA PHE A 146 6.43 -13.05 10.82
C PHE A 146 5.64 -14.35 10.94
N LYS A 147 6.37 -15.46 10.86
CA LYS A 147 5.84 -16.79 11.11
C LYS A 147 6.95 -17.55 11.82
N ASP A 148 6.92 -17.54 13.15
CA ASP A 148 7.97 -18.01 14.04
C ASP A 148 9.22 -17.14 13.98
N VAL A 149 9.61 -16.70 12.79
CA VAL A 149 10.70 -15.76 12.54
C VAL A 149 10.28 -14.85 11.39
N TRP A 150 10.99 -13.74 11.23
CA TRP A 150 10.76 -12.85 10.08
C TRP A 150 11.24 -13.51 8.80
N ARG A 151 10.40 -13.40 7.77
CA ARG A 151 10.63 -13.98 6.43
C ARG A 151 10.36 -12.92 5.36
N PHE A 152 10.95 -13.13 4.19
CA PHE A 152 10.68 -12.31 3.03
C PHE A 152 10.05 -13.17 1.94
N ALA A 153 9.03 -12.62 1.26
CA ALA A 153 8.40 -13.27 0.12
C ALA A 153 8.35 -12.31 -1.05
N ALA A 154 8.72 -12.80 -2.23
CA ALA A 154 8.52 -12.07 -3.49
C ALA A 154 7.09 -12.33 -3.95
N VAL A 155 6.27 -11.29 -4.07
CA VAL A 155 4.83 -11.42 -4.28
C VAL A 155 4.42 -11.16 -5.73
N GLY A 156 4.62 -9.95 -6.21
CA GLY A 156 4.27 -9.60 -7.60
C GLY A 156 2.78 -9.67 -7.91
N GLN A 157 1.91 -9.42 -6.95
CA GLN A 157 0.46 -9.49 -7.15
C GLN A 157 -0.10 -8.12 -7.50
N GLY A 158 -0.79 -8.04 -8.65
CA GLY A 158 -1.36 -6.80 -9.14
C GLY A 158 -2.84 -6.63 -8.84
N PHE A 159 -3.29 -5.36 -8.89
CA PHE A 159 -4.68 -4.96 -8.61
C PHE A 159 -5.13 -3.96 -9.66
N ASP A 160 -6.16 -4.30 -10.43
CA ASP A 160 -6.69 -3.42 -11.47
C ASP A 160 -7.26 -2.11 -10.89
N GLY A 161 -7.85 -2.18 -9.71
CA GLY A 161 -8.46 -1.02 -9.05
C GLY A 161 -7.47 -0.05 -8.42
N GLY A 162 -6.17 -0.30 -8.54
CA GLY A 162 -5.16 0.59 -8.00
C GLY A 162 -5.13 0.63 -6.49
N LEU A 163 -4.85 1.82 -5.95
CA LEU A 163 -4.73 2.01 -4.49
C LEU A 163 -6.01 1.61 -3.75
N ASP A 164 -7.17 1.92 -4.31
CA ASP A 164 -8.44 1.57 -3.67
C ASP A 164 -8.60 0.07 -3.48
N ALA A 165 -8.28 -0.70 -4.52
CA ALA A 165 -8.36 -2.16 -4.45
C ALA A 165 -7.34 -2.71 -3.46
N LEU A 166 -6.16 -2.11 -3.41
CA LEU A 166 -5.10 -2.51 -2.50
C LEU A 166 -5.53 -2.27 -1.05
N LEU A 167 -6.10 -1.11 -0.76
CA LEU A 167 -6.58 -0.79 0.58
C LEU A 167 -7.70 -1.74 1.02
N ARG A 168 -8.63 -2.06 0.12
CA ARG A 168 -9.69 -3.03 0.41
C ARG A 168 -9.11 -4.40 0.69
N ASN A 169 -8.07 -4.78 -0.04
CA ASN A 169 -7.40 -6.06 0.18
C ASN A 169 -6.83 -6.16 1.60
N PHE A 170 -6.41 -5.03 2.16
CA PHE A 170 -5.89 -4.97 3.53
C PHE A 170 -7.01 -4.69 4.55
N GLY A 171 -8.26 -4.79 4.14
CA GLY A 171 -9.39 -4.58 5.04
C GLY A 171 -9.62 -3.15 5.44
N GLY A 172 -8.91 -2.21 4.82
CA GLY A 172 -9.11 -0.80 5.05
C GLY A 172 -10.36 -0.31 4.35
N GLU A 173 -10.89 0.80 4.84
CA GLU A 173 -11.99 1.45 4.17
C GLU A 173 -11.43 2.51 3.25
N VAL A 174 -11.83 2.46 2.01
CA VAL A 174 -11.55 3.56 1.11
C VAL A 174 -12.41 4.70 1.59
N ALA A 175 -11.80 5.86 1.83
CA ALA A 175 -12.54 7.05 2.23
C ALA A 175 -13.50 7.36 1.08
N GLU A 176 -14.67 6.97 1.32
CA GLU A 176 -15.67 7.10 0.29
C GLU A 176 -16.05 8.50 0.08
N ASP A 177 -15.16 7.54 0.66
CA ASP A 177 -15.22 8.20 0.47
C ASP A 177 -14.97 9.17 0.13
N GLU A 178 -14.66 9.35 0.25
CA GLU A 178 -14.46 10.00 -0.03
C GLU A 178 -14.62 10.44 -0.81
N PRO A 179 -14.96 10.41 -1.02
CA PRO A 179 -15.39 10.73 -1.74
C PRO A 179 -15.54 10.92 -2.47
N ALA A 180 -15.69 10.83 -2.35
CA ALA A 180 -16.03 10.66 -2.84
C ALA A 180 -16.44 10.70 -3.31
N ALA A 181 -16.66 11.00 -3.18
CA ALA A 181 -17.26 10.79 -3.33
C ALA A 181 -17.79 10.81 -3.84
N PRO A 182 -18.03 11.10 -4.04
CA PRO A 182 -18.77 10.83 -4.25
C PRO A 182 -19.26 10.57 -4.69
N GLN A 183 -19.50 10.57 -4.51
CA GLN A 183 -20.14 10.03 -4.50
C GLN A 183 -20.87 9.89 -4.57
N GLN A 184 -21.23 10.24 -4.52
CA GLN A 184 -22.09 9.90 -4.22
C GLN A 184 -22.76 9.90 -4.30
N PRO A 185 -23.24 10.27 -4.43
CA PRO A 185 -24.15 10.08 -4.15
C PRO A 185 -24.59 9.96 -4.13
N GLY A 186 -24.74 10.16 -4.03
CA GLY A 186 -25.46 9.82 -3.55
C GLY A 186 -25.77 9.81 -3.47
N SER A 187 -26.00 10.03 -3.43
CA SER A 187 -26.61 9.81 -2.98
C SER A 187 -26.76 9.85 -2.80
N GLY A 188 -26.90 10.16 -2.75
CA GLY A 188 -27.46 10.00 -2.13
C GLY A 188 -27.51 10.13 -1.95
N GLY A 189 -27.61 10.36 -1.88
CA GLY A 189 -28.11 10.28 -1.26
C GLY A 189 -28.15 10.44 -1.13
N ALA A 190 -28.40 10.69 -0.97
CA ALA A 190 -28.84 10.63 -0.46
C ALA A 190 -28.81 10.69 -0.25
N ALA A 191 -28.95 10.97 -0.20
CA ALA A 191 -29.26 10.88 0.34
C ALA A 191 -29.30 10.93 0.58
N PRO A 192 -29.48 11.14 0.72
CA PRO A 192 -29.79 11.13 1.27
C PRO A 192 -29.70 11.29 1.41
N GLY A 193 -29.98 11.69 1.53
CA GLY A 193 -30.44 11.71 2.14
C GLY A 193 -30.28 12.03 2.04
N PHE A 194 -30.44 11.99 2.22
CA PHE A 194 -30.79 12.25 2.42
C PHE A 194 -31.12 12.68 2.22
N ALA A 195 -31.44 13.41 2.33
CA ALA A 195 -32.06 13.45 2.59
C ALA A 195 -32.23 13.81 2.58
N PRO A 196 -32.41 14.17 2.56
CA PRO A 196 -32.83 14.39 2.87
C PRO A 196 -32.96 14.70 2.78
N PRO A 197 -33.35 15.02 3.02
CA PRO A 197 -33.73 15.17 3.38
C PRO A 197 -33.93 15.55 3.16
N ALA A 198 -34.33 15.77 3.39
CA ALA A 198 -34.82 15.85 3.65
C ALA A 198 -35.05 16.25 3.51
N GLN A 199 -35.02 16.32 3.61
CA GLN A 199 -35.46 16.45 3.80
C GLN A 199 -35.78 16.79 3.75
N ALA A 200 -36.17 17.18 3.97
CA ALA A 200 -36.73 17.24 4.28
C ALA A 200 -37.11 17.66 4.19
N THR A 201 -37.32 17.87 4.26
CA THR A 201 -37.92 18.07 4.52
C THR A 201 -38.31 18.56 4.36
N ALA A 202 -38.54 18.72 4.46
CA ALA A 202 -39.26 18.99 4.78
C ALA A 202 -39.72 19.47 4.65
N PRO A 203 -39.80 19.59 4.66
CA PRO A 203 -40.46 19.93 4.97
C PRO A 203 -40.84 20.36 4.71
N PRO A 204 -40.97 20.40 4.85
CA PRO A 204 -41.58 20.68 5.07
C PRO A 204 -41.89 21.02 4.82
N ALA A 205 -42.20 21.23 4.96
CA ALA A 205 -42.84 21.33 5.20
C ALA A 205 -43.07 21.60 4.97
N PHE A 206 -43.21 21.68 5.10
CA PHE A 206 -43.80 21.85 5.30
C PHE A 206 -44.28 22.21 5.05
N GLY A 207 -44.46 22.55 5.11
CA GLY A 207 -45.34 22.66 5.46
C GLY A 207 -45.91 23.03 5.30
N VAL A 208 -45.92 23.16 5.32
CA VAL A 208 -46.68 23.35 5.63
C VAL A 208 -47.18 23.73 5.51
N PRO A 209 -47.43 24.02 5.49
CA PRO A 209 -48.02 24.16 5.78
C PRO A 209 -48.42 24.39 5.61
N GLY A 210 -48.43 24.54 5.76
CA GLY A 210 -49.04 24.47 6.14
C GLY A 210 -49.29 24.59 6.02
N GLY A 211 -49.20 24.74 6.06
CA GLY A 211 -49.65 24.65 6.42
C GLY A 211 -49.79 24.73 6.31
N GLY A 212 -49.96 24.87 6.41
CA GLY A 212 -50.29 24.75 6.80
C GLY A 212 -50.48 24.83 6.70
N THR A 213 -50.63 25.14 6.80
CA THR A 213 -50.78 25.03 7.02
C THR A 213 -50.64 24.89 6.91
#